data_36a11a9da0056dbcea5ff5410267f8f3
#
_entry.id   36a11a9da0056dbcea5ff5410267f8f3
#
_cell.length_a   1.000
_cell.length_b   1.000
_cell.length_c   1.000
_cell.angle_alpha   90.00
_cell.angle_beta   90.00
_cell.angle_gamma   90.00
#
_symmetry.space_group_name_H-M   'P 1'
#
loop_
_entity.id
_entity.type
_entity.pdbx_description
1 polymer ?
#
loop_
_entity_poly.entity_id
_entity_poly.type
_entity_poly.pdbx_seq_one_letter_code
_entity_poly.pdbx_strand_id
1 'polypeptide(L)'
;CNNTSGRQWVAAMQGSLYKRNGNINQALELFLQSKTEAQERGDDLGVLNSLHALIDLFLYWDVPEYANRYASEAVRVETIMTSKNPMVSAQTYINKGRALLQLGEPDSVGFYVAKARELCRALPYNSGMVDVDLLHGTYLTNKGGDSLHLGIQELQQVTRQGTATNRAKAYHQLAQTYLRNQKYNLAEAMLDSMYGLLEQSELPLYIHVDYKPILDHYLRGKNECKVEQYTRMMLQEQQALTAKRVNFNLVEAITDSQTAQQRQELQIMQLKQTNQRLWLLIGAVLAVVVISAIAIRLLRQKREHRAQMKQADAKLSALVQKLHQTKAEKEMMSQEIEDIMSDKENRQELEALTPSVLQKSGESKFRQRFELLYPKFLPSLRERVPSITRRE
;
A
#
# COMPACT_ATOMS: atom_id res chain seq x y z
N CYS A 1 34.33 4.81 28.53
CA CYS A 1 34.30 4.56 27.06
C CYS A 1 32.92 4.96 26.53
N ASN A 2 32.85 6.10 25.87
CA ASN A 2 31.64 6.53 25.18
C ASN A 2 31.52 5.74 23.85
N ASN A 3 30.97 4.53 23.90
CA ASN A 3 30.71 3.75 22.70
C ASN A 3 29.48 4.32 21.96
N THR A 4 29.71 5.36 21.17
CA THR A 4 28.68 6.10 20.42
C THR A 4 28.02 5.23 19.34
N SER A 5 28.78 4.35 18.67
CA SER A 5 28.25 3.35 17.71
C SER A 5 27.29 2.36 18.40
N GLY A 6 27.59 1.95 19.64
CA GLY A 6 26.73 1.08 20.41
C GLY A 6 25.37 1.73 20.74
N ARG A 7 25.38 3.03 21.10
CA ARG A 7 24.13 3.75 21.37
C ARG A 7 23.24 3.91 20.13
N GLN A 8 23.82 4.22 18.99
CA GLN A 8 23.08 4.28 17.72
C GLN A 8 22.47 2.93 17.32
N TRP A 9 23.26 1.86 17.49
CA TRP A 9 22.74 0.52 17.25
C TRP A 9 21.57 0.17 18.17
N VAL A 10 21.67 0.48 19.47
CA VAL A 10 20.58 0.30 20.44
C VAL A 10 19.35 1.15 20.05
N ALA A 11 19.54 2.40 19.67
CA ALA A 11 18.45 3.28 19.23
C ALA A 11 17.77 2.73 17.97
N ALA A 12 18.53 2.22 16.99
CA ALA A 12 17.97 1.60 15.81
C ALA A 12 17.16 0.33 16.12
N MET A 13 17.67 -0.50 17.06
CA MET A 13 16.97 -1.71 17.52
C MET A 13 15.69 -1.38 18.29
N GLN A 14 15.75 -0.44 19.24
CA GLN A 14 14.59 0.03 20.00
C GLN A 14 13.55 0.67 19.10
N GLY A 15 13.96 1.54 18.17
CA GLY A 15 13.06 2.12 17.17
C GLY A 15 12.39 1.08 16.29
N SER A 16 13.13 0.03 15.90
CA SER A 16 12.56 -1.09 15.15
C SER A 16 11.56 -1.89 15.98
N LEU A 17 11.80 -2.09 17.28
CA LEU A 17 10.84 -2.72 18.19
C LEU A 17 9.58 -1.86 18.36
N TYR A 18 9.72 -0.55 18.55
CA TYR A 18 8.58 0.36 18.62
C TYR A 18 7.75 0.33 17.33
N LYS A 19 8.42 0.34 16.17
CA LYS A 19 7.75 0.19 14.85
C LYS A 19 6.95 -1.13 14.80
N ARG A 20 7.55 -2.24 15.22
CA ARG A 20 6.89 -3.56 15.25
C ARG A 20 5.66 -3.59 16.16
N ASN A 21 5.72 -2.92 17.29
CA ASN A 21 4.63 -2.85 18.26
C ASN A 21 3.58 -1.78 17.94
N GLY A 22 3.68 -1.12 16.78
CA GLY A 22 2.77 -0.04 16.38
C GLY A 22 3.00 1.29 17.10
N ASN A 23 4.03 1.42 17.93
CA ASN A 23 4.37 2.63 18.67
C ASN A 23 5.20 3.58 17.80
N ILE A 24 4.57 4.10 16.76
CA ILE A 24 5.23 4.85 15.67
C ILE A 24 5.86 6.15 16.18
N ASN A 25 5.16 6.88 17.06
CA ASN A 25 5.67 8.14 17.59
C ASN A 25 6.99 7.93 18.30
N GLN A 26 7.09 6.90 19.14
CA GLN A 26 8.32 6.57 19.86
C GLN A 26 9.43 6.13 18.90
N ALA A 27 9.09 5.37 17.85
CA ALA A 27 10.07 5.00 16.82
C ALA A 27 10.58 6.25 16.07
N LEU A 28 9.68 7.14 15.67
CA LEU A 28 10.00 8.37 14.97
C LEU A 28 10.89 9.29 15.84
N GLU A 29 10.46 9.59 17.07
CA GLU A 29 11.24 10.43 17.99
C GLU A 29 12.66 9.88 18.18
N LEU A 30 12.78 8.58 18.39
CA LEU A 30 14.07 7.92 18.60
C LEU A 30 14.99 8.01 17.37
N PHE A 31 14.43 7.78 16.16
CA PHE A 31 15.22 7.90 14.93
C PHE A 31 15.63 9.35 14.65
N LEU A 32 14.77 10.31 14.94
CA LEU A 32 15.05 11.73 14.76
C LEU A 32 16.08 12.22 15.78
N GLN A 33 15.98 11.80 17.05
CA GLN A 33 16.99 12.07 18.06
C GLN A 33 18.33 11.46 17.66
N SER A 34 18.35 10.20 17.22
CA SER A 34 19.57 9.52 16.75
C SER A 34 20.23 10.26 15.58
N LYS A 35 19.42 10.78 14.62
CA LYS A 35 19.91 11.60 13.51
C LYS A 35 20.56 12.90 14.02
N THR A 36 19.88 13.62 14.92
CA THR A 36 20.38 14.89 15.49
C THR A 36 21.69 14.68 16.23
N GLU A 37 21.75 13.67 17.10
CA GLU A 37 22.97 13.32 17.83
C GLU A 37 24.14 12.94 16.91
N ALA A 38 23.85 12.25 15.78
CA ALA A 38 24.86 11.93 14.78
C ALA A 38 25.36 13.18 14.05
N GLN A 39 24.46 14.12 13.70
CA GLN A 39 24.80 15.40 13.08
C GLN A 39 25.69 16.27 13.98
N GLU A 40 25.34 16.37 15.28
CA GLU A 40 26.12 17.14 16.28
C GLU A 40 27.56 16.59 16.44
N ARG A 41 27.76 15.31 16.18
CA ARG A 41 29.07 14.65 16.25
C ARG A 41 29.85 14.65 14.92
N GLY A 42 29.23 15.10 13.83
CA GLY A 42 29.80 14.98 12.49
C GLY A 42 29.91 13.52 12.01
N ASP A 43 29.05 12.63 12.52
CA ASP A 43 29.03 11.20 12.15
C ASP A 43 28.06 10.98 10.95
N ASP A 44 28.56 11.23 9.75
CA ASP A 44 27.78 11.09 8.51
C ASP A 44 27.19 9.67 8.35
N LEU A 45 27.91 8.64 8.79
CA LEU A 45 27.43 7.26 8.71
C LEU A 45 26.24 7.03 9.66
N GLY A 46 26.33 7.58 10.87
CA GLY A 46 25.24 7.59 11.84
C GLY A 46 24.01 8.34 11.31
N VAL A 47 24.23 9.47 10.65
CA VAL A 47 23.16 10.25 9.99
C VAL A 47 22.49 9.40 8.92
N LEU A 48 23.24 8.73 8.02
CA LEU A 48 22.69 7.86 6.99
C LEU A 48 21.87 6.71 7.57
N ASN A 49 22.39 6.04 8.61
CA ASN A 49 21.67 4.94 9.25
C ASN A 49 20.34 5.41 9.86
N SER A 50 20.32 6.57 10.51
CA SER A 50 19.09 7.15 11.04
C SER A 50 18.11 7.57 9.95
N LEU A 51 18.61 8.13 8.85
CA LEU A 51 17.79 8.46 7.67
C LEU A 51 17.21 7.20 7.03
N HIS A 52 17.96 6.11 6.91
CA HIS A 52 17.44 4.83 6.40
C HIS A 52 16.31 4.29 7.28
N ALA A 53 16.44 4.39 8.60
CA ALA A 53 15.38 3.98 9.53
C ALA A 53 14.11 4.83 9.38
N LEU A 54 14.26 6.15 9.21
CA LEU A 54 13.16 7.08 8.93
C LEU A 54 12.48 6.77 7.59
N ILE A 55 13.26 6.57 6.53
CA ILE A 55 12.71 6.21 5.21
C ILE A 55 11.90 4.90 5.31
N ASP A 56 12.47 3.89 5.96
CA ASP A 56 11.80 2.58 6.11
C ASP A 56 10.54 2.68 7.00
N LEU A 57 10.53 3.59 7.97
CA LEU A 57 9.35 3.91 8.77
C LEU A 57 8.24 4.51 7.91
N PHE A 58 8.55 5.53 7.11
CA PHE A 58 7.56 6.23 6.27
C PHE A 58 7.07 5.36 5.10
N LEU A 59 7.95 4.55 4.49
CA LEU A 59 7.53 3.56 3.48
C LEU A 59 6.59 2.50 4.08
N TYR A 60 6.87 2.05 5.31
CA TYR A 60 6.00 1.12 6.03
C TYR A 60 4.61 1.71 6.29
N TRP A 61 4.53 3.03 6.53
CA TRP A 61 3.29 3.74 6.82
C TRP A 61 2.56 4.27 5.59
N ASP A 62 3.10 4.00 4.42
CA ASP A 62 2.53 4.44 3.13
C ASP A 62 2.45 5.97 3.02
N VAL A 63 3.56 6.63 3.41
CA VAL A 63 3.73 8.08 3.33
C VAL A 63 4.96 8.40 2.48
N PRO A 64 4.85 8.22 1.16
CA PRO A 64 5.99 8.28 0.26
C PRO A 64 6.62 9.68 0.15
N GLU A 65 5.87 10.75 0.41
CA GLU A 65 6.37 12.12 0.37
C GLU A 65 7.49 12.34 1.40
N TYR A 66 7.24 11.92 2.65
CA TYR A 66 8.25 12.01 3.71
C TYR A 66 9.39 11.03 3.47
N ALA A 67 9.10 9.81 3.04
CA ALA A 67 10.14 8.85 2.67
C ALA A 67 11.06 9.42 1.60
N ASN A 68 10.50 10.06 0.56
CA ASN A 68 11.27 10.68 -0.52
C ASN A 68 12.07 11.90 -0.06
N ARG A 69 11.53 12.70 0.86
CA ARG A 69 12.23 13.85 1.48
C ARG A 69 13.49 13.37 2.22
N TYR A 70 13.36 12.37 3.11
CA TYR A 70 14.50 11.81 3.85
C TYR A 70 15.47 11.04 2.94
N ALA A 71 14.97 10.35 1.91
CA ALA A 71 15.81 9.69 0.92
C ALA A 71 16.64 10.70 0.11
N SER A 72 16.07 11.86 -0.21
CA SER A 72 16.81 12.95 -0.87
C SER A 72 17.89 13.55 0.03
N GLU A 73 17.60 13.68 1.34
CA GLU A 73 18.59 14.08 2.34
C GLU A 73 19.71 13.05 2.44
N ALA A 74 19.38 11.75 2.49
CA ALA A 74 20.36 10.68 2.54
C ALA A 74 21.29 10.67 1.31
N VAL A 75 20.75 10.87 0.10
CA VAL A 75 21.56 10.99 -1.12
C VAL A 75 22.50 12.20 -1.05
N ARG A 76 22.05 13.33 -0.49
CA ARG A 76 22.94 14.50 -0.31
C ARG A 76 24.07 14.21 0.67
N VAL A 77 23.78 13.62 1.83
CA VAL A 77 24.80 13.23 2.81
C VAL A 77 25.80 12.26 2.18
N GLU A 78 25.30 11.22 1.50
CA GLU A 78 26.15 10.23 0.81
C GLU A 78 27.07 10.88 -0.23
N THR A 79 26.57 11.89 -0.96
CA THR A 79 27.34 12.55 -2.00
C THR A 79 28.52 13.37 -1.44
N ILE A 80 28.34 14.04 -0.30
CA ILE A 80 29.34 14.93 0.29
C ILE A 80 30.29 14.25 1.28
N MET A 81 29.91 13.11 1.87
CA MET A 81 30.73 12.42 2.85
C MET A 81 32.05 11.91 2.22
N THR A 82 33.12 12.03 2.97
CA THR A 82 34.48 11.65 2.52
C THR A 82 34.79 10.17 2.72
N SER A 83 34.29 9.58 3.81
CA SER A 83 34.51 8.17 4.14
C SER A 83 33.24 7.36 3.83
N LYS A 84 33.21 6.67 2.69
CA LYS A 84 32.06 5.92 2.22
C LYS A 84 32.08 4.48 2.68
N ASN A 85 30.94 3.98 3.12
CA ASN A 85 30.69 2.56 3.30
C ASN A 85 29.84 2.05 2.14
N PRO A 86 30.36 1.22 1.25
CA PRO A 86 29.63 0.81 0.04
C PRO A 86 28.29 0.15 0.31
N MET A 87 28.14 -0.59 1.41
CA MET A 87 26.85 -1.20 1.81
C MET A 87 25.83 -0.13 2.17
N VAL A 88 26.22 0.86 2.98
CA VAL A 88 25.32 1.97 3.38
C VAL A 88 25.01 2.85 2.19
N SER A 89 25.99 3.12 1.32
CA SER A 89 25.76 3.85 0.07
C SER A 89 24.78 3.12 -0.85
N ALA A 90 24.92 1.81 -1.02
CA ALA A 90 23.98 1.01 -1.81
C ALA A 90 22.56 1.09 -1.22
N GLN A 91 22.44 0.95 0.10
CA GLN A 91 21.15 1.07 0.78
C GLN A 91 20.51 2.45 0.60
N THR A 92 21.31 3.52 0.58
CA THR A 92 20.83 4.89 0.28
C THR A 92 20.15 4.96 -1.07
N TYR A 93 20.79 4.42 -2.11
CA TYR A 93 20.21 4.42 -3.47
C TYR A 93 19.02 3.47 -3.61
N ILE A 94 19.03 2.31 -2.95
CA ILE A 94 17.88 1.40 -2.89
C ILE A 94 16.69 2.11 -2.25
N ASN A 95 16.88 2.76 -1.12
CA ASN A 95 15.83 3.47 -0.41
C ASN A 95 15.27 4.65 -1.21
N LYS A 96 16.13 5.38 -1.94
CA LYS A 96 15.68 6.44 -2.84
C LYS A 96 14.80 5.89 -3.98
N GLY A 97 15.21 4.79 -4.60
CA GLY A 97 14.43 4.12 -5.64
C GLY A 97 13.08 3.61 -5.11
N ARG A 98 13.05 3.02 -3.91
CA ARG A 98 11.81 2.57 -3.25
C ARG A 98 10.84 3.73 -2.99
N ALA A 99 11.34 4.84 -2.46
CA ALA A 99 10.53 6.02 -2.19
C ALA A 99 9.93 6.61 -3.49
N LEU A 100 10.71 6.69 -4.56
CA LEU A 100 10.22 7.15 -5.87
C LEU A 100 9.16 6.22 -6.47
N LEU A 101 9.32 4.89 -6.35
CA LEU A 101 8.32 3.94 -6.82
C LEU A 101 6.99 4.10 -6.09
N GLN A 102 7.03 4.24 -4.77
CA GLN A 102 5.82 4.39 -3.96
C GLN A 102 5.17 5.77 -4.16
N LEU A 103 5.97 6.79 -4.47
CA LEU A 103 5.48 8.14 -4.81
C LEU A 103 4.82 8.19 -6.22
N GLY A 104 5.05 7.16 -7.05
CA GLY A 104 4.56 7.15 -8.43
C GLY A 104 5.46 7.90 -9.41
N GLU A 105 6.73 8.12 -9.08
CA GLU A 105 7.74 8.82 -9.90
C GLU A 105 8.83 7.85 -10.39
N PRO A 106 8.54 6.92 -11.31
CA PRO A 106 9.46 5.84 -11.68
C PRO A 106 10.64 6.28 -12.57
N ASP A 107 10.61 7.46 -13.18
CA ASP A 107 11.55 7.86 -14.24
C ASP A 107 13.03 7.79 -13.82
N SER A 108 13.33 8.17 -12.58
CA SER A 108 14.69 8.17 -12.04
C SER A 108 15.10 6.86 -11.36
N VAL A 109 14.21 5.90 -11.21
CA VAL A 109 14.47 4.66 -10.45
C VAL A 109 15.59 3.84 -11.09
N GLY A 110 15.61 3.76 -12.43
CA GLY A 110 16.66 3.05 -13.16
C GLY A 110 18.07 3.55 -12.87
N PHE A 111 18.22 4.87 -12.68
CA PHE A 111 19.51 5.47 -12.28
C PHE A 111 19.95 4.99 -10.89
N TYR A 112 19.04 5.00 -9.91
CA TYR A 112 19.37 4.56 -8.54
C TYR A 112 19.61 3.05 -8.46
N VAL A 113 18.90 2.25 -9.25
CA VAL A 113 19.17 0.81 -9.40
C VAL A 113 20.57 0.57 -9.93
N ALA A 114 21.00 1.29 -10.99
CA ALA A 114 22.33 1.14 -11.56
C ALA A 114 23.42 1.49 -10.54
N LYS A 115 23.28 2.59 -9.80
CA LYS A 115 24.18 2.99 -8.73
C LYS A 115 24.28 1.96 -7.61
N ALA A 116 23.15 1.47 -7.11
CA ALA A 116 23.12 0.45 -6.07
C ALA A 116 23.75 -0.87 -6.54
N ARG A 117 23.45 -1.29 -7.78
CA ARG A 117 23.98 -2.51 -8.38
C ARG A 117 25.50 -2.50 -8.53
N GLU A 118 26.04 -1.37 -8.95
CA GLU A 118 27.50 -1.16 -9.04
C GLU A 118 28.17 -1.36 -7.69
N LEU A 119 27.64 -0.72 -6.64
CA LEU A 119 28.16 -0.83 -5.28
C LEU A 119 28.04 -2.26 -4.72
N CYS A 120 26.91 -2.91 -4.90
CA CYS A 120 26.69 -4.27 -4.41
C CYS A 120 27.59 -5.29 -5.10
N ARG A 121 27.92 -5.12 -6.38
CA ARG A 121 28.85 -6.00 -7.10
C ARG A 121 30.29 -5.89 -6.56
N ALA A 122 30.66 -4.74 -6.03
CA ALA A 122 31.97 -4.53 -5.41
C ALA A 122 32.08 -5.12 -3.99
N LEU A 123 30.94 -5.53 -3.39
CA LEU A 123 30.90 -6.11 -2.05
C LEU A 123 31.18 -7.64 -2.08
N PRO A 124 31.75 -8.19 -0.98
CA PRO A 124 31.86 -9.64 -0.82
C PRO A 124 30.49 -10.32 -0.95
N TYR A 125 30.47 -11.46 -1.68
CA TYR A 125 29.25 -12.25 -1.91
C TYR A 125 28.09 -11.47 -2.54
N ASN A 126 28.35 -10.37 -3.25
CA ASN A 126 27.34 -9.48 -3.80
C ASN A 126 26.28 -9.05 -2.77
N SER A 127 26.72 -8.75 -1.55
CA SER A 127 25.84 -8.36 -0.46
C SER A 127 24.92 -7.21 -0.87
N GLY A 128 23.63 -7.33 -0.55
CA GLY A 128 22.60 -6.35 -0.95
C GLY A 128 22.05 -6.52 -2.36
N MET A 129 22.60 -7.42 -3.19
CA MET A 129 22.12 -7.62 -4.57
C MET A 129 20.63 -8.03 -4.62
N VAL A 130 20.19 -8.85 -3.68
CA VAL A 130 18.77 -9.26 -3.57
C VAL A 130 17.84 -8.06 -3.38
N ASP A 131 18.26 -7.05 -2.62
CA ASP A 131 17.48 -5.81 -2.42
C ASP A 131 17.45 -4.97 -3.72
N VAL A 132 18.54 -4.95 -4.46
CA VAL A 132 18.63 -4.31 -5.79
C VAL A 132 17.72 -5.02 -6.79
N ASP A 133 17.72 -6.36 -6.81
CA ASP A 133 16.89 -7.14 -7.73
C ASP A 133 15.40 -7.01 -7.36
N LEU A 134 15.07 -6.94 -6.07
CA LEU A 134 13.71 -6.63 -5.62
C LEU A 134 13.25 -5.25 -6.12
N LEU A 135 14.08 -4.22 -5.95
CA LEU A 135 13.80 -2.86 -6.42
C LEU A 135 13.65 -2.82 -7.94
N HIS A 136 14.60 -3.41 -8.67
CA HIS A 136 14.62 -3.40 -10.13
C HIS A 136 13.45 -4.20 -10.71
N GLY A 137 13.19 -5.41 -10.20
CA GLY A 137 12.06 -6.22 -10.61
C GLY A 137 10.72 -5.51 -10.37
N THR A 138 10.59 -4.80 -9.22
CA THR A 138 9.43 -3.96 -8.93
C THR A 138 9.30 -2.82 -9.96
N TYR A 139 10.39 -2.13 -10.26
CA TYR A 139 10.42 -1.07 -11.26
C TYR A 139 10.00 -1.58 -12.65
N LEU A 140 10.57 -2.70 -13.09
CA LEU A 140 10.29 -3.28 -14.40
C LEU A 140 8.85 -3.78 -14.53
N THR A 141 8.29 -4.40 -13.49
CA THR A 141 6.90 -4.85 -13.48
C THR A 141 5.90 -3.70 -13.43
N ASN A 142 6.27 -2.57 -12.82
CA ASN A 142 5.44 -1.36 -12.83
C ASN A 142 5.50 -0.65 -14.18
N LYS A 143 6.67 -0.65 -14.85
CA LYS A 143 6.84 -0.12 -16.20
C LYS A 143 6.03 -0.91 -17.23
N GLY A 144 5.95 -2.23 -17.06
CA GLY A 144 5.19 -3.11 -17.97
C GLY A 144 5.85 -3.28 -19.35
N GLY A 145 5.01 -3.60 -20.36
CA GLY A 145 5.48 -3.80 -21.74
C GLY A 145 6.56 -4.87 -21.85
N ASP A 146 7.58 -4.63 -22.67
CA ASP A 146 8.69 -5.55 -22.92
C ASP A 146 9.52 -5.85 -21.65
N SER A 147 9.49 -4.95 -20.65
CA SER A 147 10.20 -5.10 -19.39
C SER A 147 9.54 -6.06 -18.42
N LEU A 148 8.25 -6.37 -18.63
CA LEU A 148 7.44 -7.14 -17.68
C LEU A 148 8.02 -8.53 -17.40
N HIS A 149 8.43 -9.24 -18.45
CA HIS A 149 8.95 -10.60 -18.31
C HIS A 149 10.24 -10.64 -17.48
N LEU A 150 11.16 -9.72 -17.76
CA LEU A 150 12.40 -9.59 -16.99
C LEU A 150 12.13 -9.25 -15.54
N GLY A 151 11.20 -8.30 -15.28
CA GLY A 151 10.82 -7.94 -13.91
C GLY A 151 10.24 -9.13 -13.13
N ILE A 152 9.39 -9.94 -13.76
CA ILE A 152 8.84 -11.16 -13.17
C ILE A 152 9.97 -12.16 -12.85
N GLN A 153 10.93 -12.36 -13.76
CA GLN A 153 12.06 -13.27 -13.54
C GLN A 153 12.92 -12.83 -12.35
N GLU A 154 13.27 -11.54 -12.26
CA GLU A 154 14.05 -11.01 -11.13
C GLU A 154 13.31 -11.20 -9.80
N LEU A 155 12.01 -10.87 -9.75
CA LEU A 155 11.19 -11.08 -8.56
C LEU A 155 11.08 -12.55 -8.16
N GLN A 156 10.95 -13.47 -9.13
CA GLN A 156 10.98 -14.91 -8.87
C GLN A 156 12.33 -15.38 -8.31
N GLN A 157 13.43 -14.79 -8.73
CA GLN A 157 14.74 -15.07 -8.15
C GLN A 157 14.81 -14.59 -6.69
N VAL A 158 14.28 -13.41 -6.39
CA VAL A 158 14.18 -12.89 -5.01
C VAL A 158 13.34 -13.82 -4.11
N THR A 159 12.26 -14.42 -4.63
CA THR A 159 11.48 -15.38 -3.83
C THR A 159 12.25 -16.65 -3.46
N ARG A 160 13.31 -16.99 -4.18
CA ARG A 160 14.17 -18.17 -3.90
C ARG A 160 15.35 -17.85 -2.99
N GLN A 161 15.95 -16.68 -3.14
CA GLN A 161 17.24 -16.33 -2.53
C GLN A 161 17.14 -15.26 -1.44
N GLY A 162 16.03 -14.56 -1.36
CA GLY A 162 15.85 -13.44 -0.43
C GLY A 162 15.63 -13.86 1.01
N THR A 163 15.81 -12.90 1.92
CA THR A 163 15.33 -13.02 3.30
C THR A 163 13.81 -13.18 3.33
N ALA A 164 13.25 -13.66 4.44
CA ALA A 164 11.80 -13.80 4.57
C ALA A 164 11.05 -12.48 4.24
N THR A 165 11.60 -11.33 4.66
CA THR A 165 11.06 -10.00 4.34
C THR A 165 11.10 -9.70 2.84
N ASN A 166 12.23 -9.97 2.17
CA ASN A 166 12.38 -9.72 0.74
C ASN A 166 11.50 -10.65 -0.09
N ARG A 167 11.41 -11.92 0.32
CA ARG A 167 10.53 -12.91 -0.32
C ARG A 167 9.06 -12.50 -0.21
N ALA A 168 8.61 -12.05 0.97
CA ALA A 168 7.23 -11.56 1.14
C ALA A 168 6.92 -10.35 0.24
N LYS A 169 7.84 -9.38 0.15
CA LYS A 169 7.72 -8.22 -0.75
C LYS A 169 7.71 -8.65 -2.23
N ALA A 170 8.54 -9.62 -2.62
CA ALA A 170 8.57 -10.14 -3.98
C ALA A 170 7.28 -10.88 -4.35
N TYR A 171 6.75 -11.73 -3.46
CA TYR A 171 5.45 -12.38 -3.65
C TYR A 171 4.32 -11.35 -3.80
N HIS A 172 4.29 -10.33 -2.94
CA HIS A 172 3.35 -9.23 -3.08
C HIS A 172 3.42 -8.56 -4.45
N GLN A 173 4.62 -8.16 -4.89
CA GLN A 173 4.79 -7.49 -6.17
C GLN A 173 4.41 -8.38 -7.37
N LEU A 174 4.71 -9.68 -7.29
CA LEU A 174 4.27 -10.66 -8.29
C LEU A 174 2.74 -10.78 -8.29
N ALA A 175 2.11 -10.85 -7.11
CA ALA A 175 0.66 -10.90 -7.00
C ALA A 175 0.01 -9.67 -7.64
N GLN A 176 0.45 -8.46 -7.30
CA GLN A 176 -0.03 -7.21 -7.90
C GLN A 176 0.17 -7.19 -9.43
N THR A 177 1.32 -7.68 -9.89
CA THR A 177 1.63 -7.78 -11.31
C THR A 177 0.66 -8.73 -12.01
N TYR A 178 0.39 -9.90 -11.44
CA TYR A 178 -0.54 -10.87 -12.00
C TYR A 178 -2.00 -10.38 -11.93
N LEU A 179 -2.40 -9.67 -10.88
CA LEU A 179 -3.72 -9.03 -10.79
C LEU A 179 -3.94 -8.02 -11.93
N ARG A 180 -2.96 -7.13 -12.16
CA ARG A 180 -3.00 -6.16 -13.26
C ARG A 180 -3.09 -6.82 -14.64
N ASN A 181 -2.48 -7.99 -14.78
CA ASN A 181 -2.51 -8.77 -16.01
C ASN A 181 -3.63 -9.82 -16.04
N GLN A 182 -4.60 -9.76 -15.14
CA GLN A 182 -5.77 -10.65 -15.07
C GLN A 182 -5.42 -12.15 -14.94
N LYS A 183 -4.23 -12.46 -14.42
CA LYS A 183 -3.77 -13.83 -14.14
C LYS A 183 -4.11 -14.22 -12.71
N TYR A 184 -5.41 -14.32 -12.41
CA TYR A 184 -5.93 -14.41 -11.05
C TYR A 184 -5.42 -15.64 -10.29
N ASN A 185 -5.34 -16.80 -10.90
CA ASN A 185 -4.82 -18.02 -10.28
C ASN A 185 -3.35 -17.87 -9.84
N LEU A 186 -2.53 -17.22 -10.67
CA LEU A 186 -1.14 -16.95 -10.32
C LEU A 186 -1.04 -15.90 -9.22
N ALA A 187 -1.89 -14.88 -9.27
CA ALA A 187 -1.95 -13.86 -8.23
C ALA A 187 -2.31 -14.49 -6.88
N GLU A 188 -3.32 -15.36 -6.84
CA GLU A 188 -3.75 -16.07 -5.65
C GLU A 188 -2.62 -16.94 -5.06
N ALA A 189 -1.94 -17.74 -5.89
CA ALA A 189 -0.80 -18.54 -5.45
C ALA A 189 0.34 -17.69 -4.85
N MET A 190 0.55 -16.47 -5.37
CA MET A 190 1.53 -15.54 -4.80
C MET A 190 1.07 -14.94 -3.47
N LEU A 191 -0.22 -14.60 -3.36
CA LEU A 191 -0.81 -14.14 -2.10
C LEU A 191 -0.72 -15.22 -1.01
N ASP A 192 -1.09 -16.44 -1.33
CA ASP A 192 -1.01 -17.58 -0.40
C ASP A 192 0.44 -17.81 0.07
N SER A 193 1.41 -17.74 -0.86
CA SER A 193 2.83 -17.86 -0.51
C SER A 193 3.30 -16.70 0.37
N MET A 194 2.83 -15.49 0.12
CA MET A 194 3.13 -14.32 0.93
C MET A 194 2.58 -14.47 2.35
N TYR A 195 1.30 -14.79 2.49
CA TYR A 195 0.65 -14.92 3.80
C TYR A 195 1.22 -16.07 4.62
N GLY A 196 1.43 -17.24 4.00
CA GLY A 196 2.07 -18.37 4.67
C GLY A 196 3.47 -18.03 5.19
N LEU A 197 4.23 -17.22 4.44
CA LEU A 197 5.55 -16.76 4.87
C LEU A 197 5.47 -15.74 6.01
N LEU A 198 4.53 -14.81 5.97
CA LEU A 198 4.33 -13.80 7.03
C LEU A 198 3.93 -14.46 8.34
N GLU A 199 3.03 -15.44 8.29
CA GLU A 199 2.58 -16.21 9.44
C GLU A 199 3.72 -17.06 10.06
N GLN A 200 4.43 -17.82 9.23
CA GLN A 200 5.54 -18.67 9.69
C GLN A 200 6.72 -17.87 10.29
N SER A 201 6.94 -16.68 9.80
CA SER A 201 8.11 -15.86 10.20
C SER A 201 7.77 -14.82 11.25
N GLU A 202 6.52 -14.75 11.71
CA GLU A 202 6.02 -13.71 12.64
C GLU A 202 6.46 -12.29 12.21
N LEU A 203 6.54 -12.08 10.91
CA LEU A 203 7.01 -10.80 10.37
C LEU A 203 5.91 -9.74 10.55
N PRO A 204 6.19 -8.66 11.26
CA PRO A 204 5.26 -7.54 11.38
C PRO A 204 5.33 -6.68 10.10
N LEU A 205 5.20 -7.31 8.98
CA LEU A 205 5.26 -6.64 7.69
C LEU A 205 3.82 -6.33 7.25
N TYR A 206 3.48 -5.05 7.26
CA TYR A 206 2.26 -4.62 6.63
C TYR A 206 2.50 -4.44 5.13
N ILE A 207 1.75 -5.18 4.34
CA ILE A 207 1.78 -5.11 2.89
C ILE A 207 0.35 -4.80 2.42
N HIS A 208 0.18 -3.65 1.80
CA HIS A 208 -1.10 -3.28 1.19
C HIS A 208 -1.36 -4.11 -0.06
N VAL A 209 -2.53 -4.75 -0.14
CA VAL A 209 -2.97 -5.53 -1.30
C VAL A 209 -4.27 -4.94 -1.84
N ASP A 210 -4.29 -4.57 -3.10
CA ASP A 210 -5.54 -4.22 -3.77
C ASP A 210 -6.29 -5.50 -4.17
N TYR A 211 -7.26 -5.88 -3.33
CA TYR A 211 -8.10 -7.06 -3.58
C TYR A 211 -9.23 -6.84 -4.56
N LYS A 212 -9.50 -5.61 -4.97
CA LYS A 212 -10.63 -5.31 -5.84
C LYS A 212 -10.64 -6.09 -7.15
N PRO A 213 -9.51 -6.22 -7.90
CA PRO A 213 -9.52 -6.95 -9.16
C PRO A 213 -9.85 -8.44 -9.02
N ILE A 214 -9.37 -9.09 -7.94
CA ILE A 214 -9.64 -10.51 -7.70
C ILE A 214 -11.06 -10.72 -7.16
N LEU A 215 -11.55 -9.80 -6.34
CA LEU A 215 -12.93 -9.82 -5.86
C LEU A 215 -13.91 -9.66 -7.03
N ASP A 216 -13.68 -8.71 -7.93
CA ASP A 216 -14.49 -8.50 -9.13
C ASP A 216 -14.47 -9.73 -10.06
N HIS A 217 -13.34 -10.45 -10.12
CA HIS A 217 -13.26 -11.70 -10.87
C HIS A 217 -14.17 -12.78 -10.29
N TYR A 218 -14.11 -13.01 -8.99
CA TYR A 218 -14.92 -14.06 -8.35
C TYR A 218 -16.40 -13.69 -8.23
N LEU A 219 -16.75 -12.41 -8.16
CA LEU A 219 -18.13 -11.94 -8.26
C LEU A 219 -18.74 -12.29 -9.62
N ARG A 220 -18.00 -12.07 -10.71
CA ARG A 220 -18.43 -12.44 -12.06
C ARG A 220 -18.54 -13.95 -12.24
N GLY A 221 -17.60 -14.70 -11.64
CA GLY A 221 -17.60 -16.15 -11.63
C GLY A 221 -18.61 -16.81 -10.68
N LYS A 222 -19.33 -16.03 -9.89
CA LYS A 222 -20.30 -16.48 -8.89
C LYS A 222 -19.71 -17.47 -7.86
N ASN A 223 -18.46 -17.29 -7.50
CA ASN A 223 -17.79 -18.09 -6.47
C ASN A 223 -17.98 -17.45 -5.10
N GLU A 224 -19.09 -17.76 -4.44
CA GLU A 224 -19.51 -17.15 -3.18
C GLU A 224 -18.45 -17.29 -2.08
N CYS A 225 -17.80 -18.44 -1.96
CA CYS A 225 -16.78 -18.70 -0.95
C CYS A 225 -15.57 -17.77 -1.11
N LYS A 226 -15.08 -17.60 -2.34
CA LYS A 226 -13.96 -16.72 -2.63
C LYS A 226 -14.35 -15.24 -2.50
N VAL A 227 -15.57 -14.89 -2.87
CA VAL A 227 -16.11 -13.53 -2.67
C VAL A 227 -16.14 -13.20 -1.17
N GLU A 228 -16.64 -14.09 -0.33
CA GLU A 228 -16.64 -13.89 1.13
C GLU A 228 -15.21 -13.74 1.67
N GLN A 229 -14.29 -14.63 1.26
CA GLN A 229 -12.89 -14.61 1.67
C GLN A 229 -12.24 -13.25 1.35
N TYR A 230 -12.29 -12.80 0.10
CA TYR A 230 -11.63 -11.56 -0.32
C TYR A 230 -12.33 -10.30 0.19
N THR A 231 -13.64 -10.34 0.38
CA THR A 231 -14.37 -9.25 1.04
C THR A 231 -13.91 -9.09 2.49
N ARG A 232 -13.74 -10.18 3.22
CA ARG A 232 -13.22 -10.15 4.61
C ARG A 232 -11.79 -9.60 4.67
N MET A 233 -10.92 -10.04 3.76
CA MET A 233 -9.54 -9.56 3.68
C MET A 233 -9.50 -8.05 3.36
N MET A 234 -10.32 -7.58 2.42
CA MET A 234 -10.43 -6.16 2.08
C MET A 234 -10.93 -5.31 3.26
N LEU A 235 -11.91 -5.80 4.02
CA LEU A 235 -12.41 -5.10 5.21
C LEU A 235 -11.35 -5.01 6.31
N GLN A 236 -10.62 -6.08 6.57
CA GLN A 236 -9.52 -6.09 7.53
C GLN A 236 -8.43 -5.10 7.14
N GLU A 237 -8.13 -5.02 5.86
CA GLU A 237 -7.15 -4.09 5.35
C GLU A 237 -7.61 -2.62 5.45
N GLN A 238 -8.86 -2.34 5.11
CA GLN A 238 -9.44 -1.00 5.29
C GLN A 238 -9.41 -0.55 6.76
N GLN A 239 -9.66 -1.46 7.70
CA GLN A 239 -9.55 -1.17 9.13
C GLN A 239 -8.10 -0.85 9.51
N ALA A 240 -7.13 -1.62 9.02
CA ALA A 240 -5.72 -1.38 9.25
C ALA A 240 -5.25 -0.04 8.64
N LEU A 241 -5.71 0.30 7.44
CA LEU A 241 -5.43 1.59 6.79
C LEU A 241 -6.02 2.77 7.57
N THR A 242 -7.24 2.61 8.08
CA THR A 242 -7.90 3.65 8.87
C THR A 242 -7.14 3.89 10.18
N ALA A 243 -6.74 2.82 10.87
CA ALA A 243 -5.91 2.93 12.08
C ALA A 243 -4.56 3.60 11.78
N LYS A 244 -3.95 3.34 10.63
CA LYS A 244 -2.74 4.03 10.17
C LYS A 244 -2.95 5.52 9.94
N ARG A 245 -4.03 5.91 9.24
CA ARG A 245 -4.32 7.32 8.96
C ARG A 245 -4.54 8.14 10.23
N VAL A 246 -5.18 7.58 11.24
CA VAL A 246 -5.36 8.24 12.55
C VAL A 246 -4.01 8.51 13.20
N ASN A 247 -3.08 7.56 13.13
CA ASN A 247 -1.73 7.73 13.66
C ASN A 247 -0.86 8.67 12.81
N PHE A 248 -1.13 8.79 11.51
CA PHE A 248 -0.36 9.64 10.60
C PHE A 248 -0.52 11.14 10.90
N ASN A 249 -1.72 11.61 11.22
CA ASN A 249 -1.93 13.02 11.61
C ASN A 249 -1.07 13.41 12.83
N LEU A 250 -0.78 12.43 13.69
CA LEU A 250 0.13 12.59 14.83
C LEU A 250 1.61 12.65 14.38
N VAL A 251 1.98 11.83 13.42
CA VAL A 251 3.33 11.76 12.84
C VAL A 251 3.67 13.04 12.08
N GLU A 252 2.72 13.60 11.34
CA GLU A 252 2.87 14.88 10.65
C GLU A 252 3.14 16.02 11.66
N ALA A 253 2.36 16.08 12.74
CA ALA A 253 2.56 17.05 13.80
C ALA A 253 3.94 16.93 14.47
N ILE A 254 4.48 15.73 14.62
CA ILE A 254 5.80 15.49 15.22
C ILE A 254 6.93 15.83 14.24
N THR A 255 6.80 15.49 12.96
CA THR A 255 7.83 15.77 11.95
C THR A 255 7.96 17.26 11.66
N ASP A 256 6.86 17.98 11.63
CA ASP A 256 6.87 19.44 11.45
C ASP A 256 7.44 20.19 12.68
N SER A 257 7.39 19.57 13.87
CA SER A 257 7.95 20.15 15.10
C SER A 257 9.48 20.13 15.18
N GLN A 258 10.15 19.53 14.22
CA GLN A 258 11.61 19.34 14.26
C GLN A 258 12.43 20.49 13.66
N THR A 259 11.83 21.50 13.11
CA THR A 259 12.60 22.72 12.92
C THR A 259 12.88 23.37 14.29
N ALA A 260 14.10 23.83 14.52
CA ALA A 260 14.51 24.40 15.84
C ALA A 260 13.57 25.52 16.33
N GLN A 261 12.91 26.24 15.41
CA GLN A 261 11.86 27.23 15.72
C GLN A 261 10.58 26.57 16.27
N GLN A 262 10.20 25.38 15.77
CA GLN A 262 8.98 24.73 16.22
C GLN A 262 9.11 24.11 17.62
N ARG A 263 10.33 23.69 18.04
CA ARG A 263 10.55 23.27 19.44
C ARG A 263 10.33 24.41 20.41
N GLN A 264 10.77 25.65 20.09
CA GLN A 264 10.50 26.83 20.90
C GLN A 264 9.01 27.21 20.87
N GLU A 265 8.36 27.14 19.74
CA GLU A 265 6.91 27.36 19.61
C GLU A 265 6.10 26.28 20.34
N LEU A 266 6.54 25.02 20.32
CA LEU A 266 5.91 23.93 21.08
C LEU A 266 6.10 24.11 22.60
N GLN A 267 7.26 24.56 23.06
CA GLN A 267 7.47 24.89 24.47
C GLN A 267 6.61 26.09 24.90
N ILE A 268 6.51 27.12 24.06
CA ILE A 268 5.63 28.27 24.29
C ILE A 268 4.15 27.84 24.22
N MET A 269 3.78 26.92 23.28
CA MET A 269 2.43 26.36 23.23
C MET A 269 2.11 25.47 24.43
N GLN A 270 3.07 24.68 24.93
CA GLN A 270 2.88 23.89 26.16
C GLN A 270 2.68 24.77 27.36
N LEU A 271 3.38 25.90 27.45
CA LEU A 271 3.17 26.92 28.51
C LEU A 271 1.81 27.64 28.34
N LYS A 272 1.35 27.89 27.10
CA LYS A 272 0.00 28.39 26.82
C LYS A 272 -1.08 27.34 27.07
N GLN A 273 -0.79 26.06 26.82
CA GLN A 273 -1.73 24.96 27.09
C GLN A 273 -2.06 24.75 28.55
N THR A 274 -1.16 25.08 29.47
CA THR A 274 -1.48 25.05 30.91
C THR A 274 -2.55 26.07 31.27
N ASN A 275 -2.58 27.23 30.63
CA ASN A 275 -3.66 28.22 30.77
C ASN A 275 -4.90 27.86 29.95
N GLN A 276 -4.75 27.13 28.84
CA GLN A 276 -5.87 26.68 28.00
C GLN A 276 -6.53 25.40 28.53
N ARG A 277 -5.93 24.64 29.46
CA ARG A 277 -6.56 23.46 30.08
C ARG A 277 -7.89 23.78 30.76
N LEU A 278 -8.04 24.97 31.31
CA LEU A 278 -9.32 25.42 31.87
C LEU A 278 -10.39 25.64 30.78
N TRP A 279 -9.97 26.14 29.61
CA TRP A 279 -10.87 26.29 28.47
C TRP A 279 -11.17 24.95 27.76
N LEU A 280 -10.22 24.02 27.78
CA LEU A 280 -10.42 22.66 27.28
C LEU A 280 -11.36 21.84 28.17
N LEU A 281 -11.38 22.08 29.51
CA LEU A 281 -12.38 21.45 30.38
C LEU A 281 -13.80 21.94 30.05
N ILE A 282 -13.96 23.23 29.76
CA ILE A 282 -15.23 23.80 29.33
C ILE A 282 -15.58 23.32 27.91
N GLY A 283 -14.59 23.27 27.01
CA GLY A 283 -14.74 22.74 25.65
C GLY A 283 -14.97 21.23 25.62
N ALA A 284 -14.38 20.46 26.58
CA ALA A 284 -14.63 19.03 26.68
C ALA A 284 -16.05 18.69 27.12
N VAL A 285 -16.65 19.52 27.98
CA VAL A 285 -18.08 19.38 28.32
C VAL A 285 -18.96 19.67 27.11
N LEU A 286 -18.64 20.71 26.34
CA LEU A 286 -19.32 21.02 25.07
C LEU A 286 -19.05 19.95 24.00
N ALA A 287 -17.82 19.46 23.91
CA ALA A 287 -17.47 18.37 22.97
C ALA A 287 -18.15 17.04 23.35
N VAL A 288 -18.31 16.72 24.65
CA VAL A 288 -19.08 15.54 25.09
C VAL A 288 -20.54 15.67 24.66
N VAL A 289 -21.12 16.88 24.75
CA VAL A 289 -22.50 17.13 24.27
C VAL A 289 -22.56 16.98 22.75
N VAL A 290 -21.59 17.53 22.01
CA VAL A 290 -21.53 17.43 20.54
C VAL A 290 -21.23 15.98 20.10
N ILE A 291 -20.28 15.30 20.77
CA ILE A 291 -19.97 13.89 20.51
C ILE A 291 -21.15 12.99 20.85
N SER A 292 -21.89 13.31 21.93
CA SER A 292 -23.15 12.60 22.27
C SER A 292 -24.21 12.81 21.19
N ALA A 293 -24.37 14.03 20.70
CA ALA A 293 -25.28 14.33 19.59
C ALA A 293 -24.85 13.66 18.28
N ILE A 294 -23.53 13.66 17.97
CA ILE A 294 -22.95 12.97 16.81
C ILE A 294 -23.06 11.45 16.97
N ALA A 295 -22.78 10.91 18.17
CA ALA A 295 -22.92 9.48 18.46
C ALA A 295 -24.39 9.02 18.32
N ILE A 296 -25.32 9.83 18.79
CA ILE A 296 -26.77 9.58 18.59
C ILE A 296 -27.11 9.61 17.09
N ARG A 297 -26.54 10.55 16.34
CA ARG A 297 -26.75 10.67 14.89
C ARG A 297 -26.14 9.51 14.12
N LEU A 298 -24.92 9.09 14.50
CA LEU A 298 -24.24 7.93 13.92
C LEU A 298 -24.93 6.60 14.30
N LEU A 299 -25.47 6.51 15.53
CA LEU A 299 -26.27 5.36 15.95
C LEU A 299 -27.61 5.30 15.18
N ARG A 300 -28.23 6.45 14.91
CA ARG A 300 -29.41 6.51 14.02
C ARG A 300 -29.04 6.12 12.59
N GLN A 301 -27.97 6.68 12.06
CA GLN A 301 -27.48 6.35 10.71
C GLN A 301 -27.08 4.87 10.59
N LYS A 302 -26.46 4.31 11.64
CA LYS A 302 -26.12 2.87 11.71
C LYS A 302 -27.36 1.98 11.82
N ARG A 303 -28.43 2.46 12.49
CA ARG A 303 -29.75 1.77 12.52
C ARG A 303 -30.43 1.83 11.15
N GLU A 304 -30.37 2.98 10.49
CA GLU A 304 -30.91 3.16 9.12
C GLU A 304 -30.12 2.30 8.13
N HIS A 305 -28.77 2.28 8.23
CA HIS A 305 -27.93 1.43 7.39
C HIS A 305 -28.17 -0.07 7.63
N ARG A 306 -28.38 -0.48 8.90
CA ARG A 306 -28.77 -1.87 9.21
C ARG A 306 -30.19 -2.21 8.71
N ALA A 307 -31.10 -1.26 8.73
CA ALA A 307 -32.42 -1.43 8.14
C ALA A 307 -32.33 -1.54 6.61
N GLN A 308 -31.50 -0.70 5.97
CA GLN A 308 -31.25 -0.77 4.53
C GLN A 308 -30.51 -2.08 4.15
N MET A 309 -29.55 -2.54 4.94
CA MET A 309 -28.89 -3.83 4.73
C MET A 309 -29.86 -5.00 4.87
N LYS A 310 -30.73 -4.98 5.89
CA LYS A 310 -31.80 -5.99 6.03
C LYS A 310 -32.79 -5.96 4.85
N GLN A 311 -33.10 -4.76 4.34
CA GLN A 311 -33.92 -4.64 3.12
C GLN A 311 -33.17 -5.11 1.86
N ALA A 312 -31.84 -4.84 1.79
CA ALA A 312 -30.99 -5.33 0.70
C ALA A 312 -30.85 -6.85 0.75
N ASP A 313 -30.65 -7.43 1.95
CA ASP A 313 -30.60 -8.88 2.16
C ASP A 313 -31.93 -9.55 1.82
N ALA A 314 -33.05 -8.92 2.19
CA ALA A 314 -34.39 -9.40 1.81
C ALA A 314 -34.62 -9.30 0.29
N LYS A 315 -34.11 -8.23 -0.35
CA LYS A 315 -34.14 -8.11 -1.82
C LYS A 315 -33.20 -9.10 -2.50
N LEU A 316 -32.02 -9.33 -1.88
CA LEU A 316 -31.06 -10.31 -2.37
C LEU A 316 -31.61 -11.75 -2.28
N SER A 317 -32.23 -12.09 -1.14
CA SER A 317 -32.90 -13.39 -0.97
C SER A 317 -34.04 -13.59 -1.96
N ALA A 318 -34.85 -12.53 -2.20
CA ALA A 318 -35.90 -12.56 -3.22
C ALA A 318 -35.32 -12.66 -4.65
N LEU A 319 -34.14 -12.00 -4.91
CA LEU A 319 -33.45 -12.13 -6.21
C LEU A 319 -32.84 -13.52 -6.38
N VAL A 320 -32.25 -14.09 -5.32
CA VAL A 320 -31.71 -15.46 -5.32
C VAL A 320 -32.81 -16.48 -5.58
N GLN A 321 -33.98 -16.25 -4.98
CA GLN A 321 -35.15 -17.08 -5.25
C GLN A 321 -35.65 -16.97 -6.70
N LYS A 322 -35.67 -15.76 -7.25
CA LYS A 322 -35.92 -15.54 -8.68
C LYS A 322 -34.83 -16.16 -9.58
N LEU A 323 -33.58 -16.11 -9.14
CA LEU A 323 -32.44 -16.69 -9.88
C LEU A 323 -32.51 -18.23 -9.89
N HIS A 324 -32.96 -18.84 -8.81
CA HIS A 324 -33.26 -20.28 -8.80
C HIS A 324 -34.39 -20.65 -9.73
N GLN A 325 -35.44 -19.82 -9.82
CA GLN A 325 -36.51 -20.00 -10.77
C GLN A 325 -36.03 -19.84 -12.22
N THR A 326 -35.25 -18.76 -12.52
CA THR A 326 -34.69 -18.55 -13.86
C THR A 326 -33.59 -19.55 -14.21
N LYS A 327 -32.89 -20.15 -13.22
CA LYS A 327 -31.93 -21.22 -13.46
C LYS A 327 -32.63 -22.50 -13.89
N ALA A 328 -33.76 -22.84 -13.26
CA ALA A 328 -34.59 -23.97 -13.70
C ALA A 328 -35.18 -23.75 -15.11
N GLU A 329 -35.62 -22.52 -15.40
CA GLU A 329 -36.07 -22.15 -16.77
C GLU A 329 -34.91 -22.18 -17.78
N LYS A 330 -33.69 -21.78 -17.35
CA LYS A 330 -32.50 -21.80 -18.22
C LYS A 330 -31.97 -23.21 -18.45
N GLU A 331 -32.08 -24.12 -17.48
CA GLU A 331 -31.75 -25.53 -17.66
C GLU A 331 -32.70 -26.22 -18.65
N MET A 332 -34.00 -25.88 -18.60
CA MET A 332 -34.97 -26.33 -19.62
C MET A 332 -34.66 -25.74 -21.01
N MET A 333 -34.32 -24.44 -21.07
CA MET A 333 -33.95 -23.78 -22.32
C MET A 333 -32.59 -24.23 -22.85
N SER A 334 -31.64 -24.64 -21.97
CA SER A 334 -30.34 -25.20 -22.34
C SER A 334 -30.49 -26.60 -23.00
N GLN A 335 -31.45 -27.38 -22.53
CA GLN A 335 -31.78 -28.64 -23.20
C GLN A 335 -32.41 -28.41 -24.56
N GLU A 336 -33.28 -27.41 -24.71
CA GLU A 336 -33.82 -27.01 -26.02
C GLU A 336 -32.76 -26.44 -26.99
N ILE A 337 -31.75 -25.71 -26.42
CA ILE A 337 -30.62 -25.16 -27.23
C ILE A 337 -29.63 -26.26 -27.61
N GLU A 338 -29.40 -27.26 -26.75
CA GLU A 338 -28.53 -28.41 -27.07
C GLU A 338 -29.11 -29.25 -28.22
N ASP A 339 -30.44 -29.34 -28.30
CA ASP A 339 -31.14 -29.98 -29.46
C ASP A 339 -31.05 -29.13 -30.74
N ILE A 340 -31.00 -27.79 -30.62
CA ILE A 340 -30.84 -26.86 -31.75
C ILE A 340 -29.36 -26.73 -32.20
N MET A 341 -28.39 -26.89 -31.31
CA MET A 341 -26.96 -26.78 -31.61
C MET A 341 -26.31 -28.05 -32.18
N SER A 342 -27.06 -29.09 -32.43
CA SER A 342 -26.58 -30.25 -33.18
C SER A 342 -26.40 -29.95 -34.67
N ASP A 343 -26.86 -28.79 -35.14
CA ASP A 343 -26.71 -28.40 -36.57
C ASP A 343 -25.41 -27.59 -36.75
N LYS A 344 -24.57 -28.09 -37.66
CA LYS A 344 -23.17 -27.72 -37.86
C LYS A 344 -22.95 -26.31 -38.41
N GLU A 345 -23.97 -25.59 -38.83
CA GLU A 345 -23.86 -24.27 -39.48
C GLU A 345 -23.87 -23.07 -38.47
N ASN A 346 -24.42 -23.25 -37.28
CA ASN A 346 -24.49 -22.16 -36.28
C ASN A 346 -23.25 -22.03 -35.43
N ARG A 347 -22.25 -22.91 -35.54
CA ARG A 347 -20.98 -22.84 -34.78
C ARG A 347 -20.04 -21.72 -35.26
N GLN A 348 -20.12 -21.31 -36.53
CA GLN A 348 -19.21 -20.31 -37.08
C GLN A 348 -19.60 -18.84 -36.75
N GLU A 349 -20.88 -18.58 -36.50
CA GLU A 349 -21.31 -17.21 -36.12
C GLU A 349 -21.08 -16.88 -34.64
N LEU A 350 -21.00 -17.87 -33.77
CA LEU A 350 -20.76 -17.66 -32.32
C LEU A 350 -19.28 -17.45 -31.97
N GLU A 351 -18.36 -18.01 -32.77
CA GLU A 351 -16.91 -17.77 -32.60
C GLU A 351 -16.48 -16.36 -33.05
N ALA A 352 -17.27 -15.68 -33.85
CA ALA A 352 -17.00 -14.31 -34.29
C ALA A 352 -17.34 -13.23 -33.25
N LEU A 353 -17.94 -13.59 -32.10
CA LEU A 353 -18.36 -12.66 -31.06
C LEU A 353 -17.44 -12.63 -29.85
N THR A 354 -16.29 -13.28 -29.86
CA THR A 354 -15.27 -13.22 -28.81
C THR A 354 -14.08 -12.39 -29.25
N PRO A 355 -13.32 -11.83 -28.41
CA PRO A 355 -13.23 -10.65 -27.56
C PRO A 355 -12.41 -9.49 -28.13
N SER A 356 -12.50 -9.18 -29.43
CA SER A 356 -11.78 -8.03 -30.03
C SER A 356 -12.44 -6.66 -29.73
N VAL A 357 -13.61 -6.64 -29.12
CA VAL A 357 -14.39 -5.42 -28.81
C VAL A 357 -13.85 -4.69 -27.57
N LEU A 358 -12.97 -5.30 -26.79
CA LEU A 358 -12.47 -4.74 -25.53
C LEU A 358 -11.24 -3.83 -25.66
N GLN A 359 -10.58 -3.74 -26.82
CA GLN A 359 -9.28 -3.06 -26.91
C GLN A 359 -9.28 -1.60 -27.36
N LYS A 360 -10.31 -1.02 -27.95
CA LYS A 360 -10.30 0.44 -28.30
C LYS A 360 -11.64 1.17 -28.17
N SER A 361 -12.78 0.49 -28.22
CA SER A 361 -14.09 1.16 -28.07
C SER A 361 -14.75 0.93 -26.71
N GLY A 362 -14.15 0.09 -25.88
CA GLY A 362 -14.68 -0.30 -24.58
C GLY A 362 -14.57 0.78 -23.51
N GLU A 363 -13.52 1.61 -23.56
CA GLU A 363 -13.27 2.63 -22.53
C GLU A 363 -14.33 3.75 -22.55
N SER A 364 -14.72 4.23 -23.71
CA SER A 364 -15.76 5.28 -23.81
C SER A 364 -17.15 4.75 -23.43
N LYS A 365 -17.47 3.50 -23.79
CA LYS A 365 -18.75 2.85 -23.42
C LYS A 365 -18.77 2.44 -21.94
N PHE A 366 -17.66 2.00 -21.39
CA PHE A 366 -17.51 1.75 -19.96
C PHE A 366 -17.69 3.04 -19.18
N ARG A 367 -17.04 4.14 -19.60
CA ARG A 367 -17.15 5.45 -18.99
C ARG A 367 -18.57 5.99 -19.01
N GLN A 368 -19.25 5.92 -20.15
CA GLN A 368 -20.68 6.31 -20.26
C GLN A 368 -21.59 5.49 -19.32
N ARG A 369 -21.39 4.17 -19.25
CA ARG A 369 -22.16 3.32 -18.33
C ARG A 369 -21.82 3.58 -16.86
N PHE A 370 -20.55 3.82 -16.55
CA PHE A 370 -20.10 4.13 -15.19
C PHE A 370 -20.65 5.48 -14.71
N GLU A 371 -20.64 6.51 -15.57
CA GLU A 371 -21.24 7.82 -15.29
C GLU A 371 -22.78 7.75 -15.11
N LEU A 372 -23.43 6.87 -15.84
CA LEU A 372 -24.89 6.61 -15.68
C LEU A 372 -25.22 5.89 -14.35
N LEU A 373 -24.36 4.95 -13.94
CA LEU A 373 -24.55 4.18 -12.70
C LEU A 373 -24.13 4.97 -11.45
N TYR A 374 -23.15 5.84 -11.58
CA TYR A 374 -22.58 6.60 -10.47
C TYR A 374 -22.42 8.09 -10.81
N PRO A 375 -23.51 8.84 -11.06
CA PRO A 375 -23.46 10.20 -11.60
C PRO A 375 -22.81 11.21 -10.65
N LYS A 376 -22.70 10.89 -9.35
CA LYS A 376 -22.09 11.75 -8.34
C LYS A 376 -20.64 11.37 -8.00
N PHE A 377 -20.12 10.27 -8.50
CA PHE A 377 -18.79 9.75 -8.13
C PHE A 377 -17.65 10.63 -8.66
N LEU A 378 -17.64 10.92 -9.95
CA LEU A 378 -16.60 11.77 -10.56
C LEU A 378 -16.64 13.23 -10.07
N PRO A 379 -17.80 13.87 -9.89
CA PRO A 379 -17.86 15.17 -9.25
C PRO A 379 -17.32 15.19 -7.83
N SER A 380 -17.71 14.21 -7.00
CA SER A 380 -17.23 14.12 -5.60
C SER A 380 -15.74 13.76 -5.49
N LEU A 381 -15.20 13.01 -6.44
CA LEU A 381 -13.78 12.71 -6.52
C LEU A 381 -12.95 13.94 -6.87
N ARG A 382 -13.43 14.76 -7.83
CA ARG A 382 -12.77 16.02 -8.21
C ARG A 382 -12.81 17.07 -7.10
N GLU A 383 -13.86 17.06 -6.31
CA GLU A 383 -13.99 17.96 -5.15
C GLU A 383 -13.00 17.60 -4.03
N ARG A 384 -12.70 16.30 -3.87
CA ARG A 384 -11.75 15.80 -2.87
C ARG A 384 -10.29 15.80 -3.31
N VAL A 385 -10.04 15.69 -4.59
CA VAL A 385 -8.69 15.65 -5.17
C VAL A 385 -8.64 16.51 -6.43
N PRO A 386 -8.49 17.83 -6.28
CA PRO A 386 -8.53 18.79 -7.41
C PRO A 386 -7.45 18.58 -8.46
N SER A 387 -6.39 17.82 -8.14
CA SER A 387 -5.25 17.55 -9.02
C SER A 387 -5.44 16.37 -9.98
N ILE A 388 -6.52 15.60 -9.85
CA ILE A 388 -6.79 14.48 -10.76
C ILE A 388 -7.07 14.98 -12.17
N THR A 389 -6.23 14.59 -13.11
CA THR A 389 -6.38 14.90 -14.52
C THR A 389 -7.34 13.92 -15.20
N ARG A 390 -7.77 14.26 -16.42
CA ARG A 390 -8.75 13.49 -17.20
C ARG A 390 -8.24 12.10 -17.63
N ARG A 391 -6.96 11.77 -17.36
CA ARG A 391 -6.29 10.51 -17.74
C ARG A 391 -6.02 9.58 -16.56
N GLU A 392 -6.16 10.06 -15.33
CA GLU A 392 -6.07 9.30 -14.06
C GLU A 392 -7.48 8.97 -13.54
#